data_c8d931bd47c2504c6d026524d6f0d7c8
#
_entry.id   c8d931bd47c2504c6d026524d6f0d7c8
#
_cell.length_a   1.000
_cell.length_b   1.000
_cell.length_c   1.000
_cell.angle_alpha   90.00
_cell.angle_beta   90.00
_cell.angle_gamma   90.00
#
_symmetry.space_group_name_H-M   'P 1'
#
loop_
_entity.id
_entity.type
_entity.pdbx_description
1 polymer ?
#
loop_
_entity_poly.entity_id
_entity_poly.type
_entity_poly.pdbx_seq_one_letter_code
_entity_poly.pdbx_strand_id
1 'polypeptide(L)'
;MKNIRNFCIIAHIDHGKSTLADRMLLTTNTITDRDFKDQVLDNMDLERERGITIKSHAIQMDYVQDGVDYKLNLIDTPGHVDFSYEVSRSIAACEGALLIVDASQGIEAQTISNLYLALEHDLVIIPVLNKIDLPGAMPEEVADQIVDLIGCDPDEIIPASGKLGIGIDDILKAIVARIPAPVGDPEAPLQALIFDSVYNAYRGVIAYFRVYHGKIRQDEHVKFMNTKKQYHADEVGVLKISQHPRKEISAGDVGYIISGIKDAREVKVGDTITHVHRPTMEAVQGFENVKPMVFAGIYPVDTDEFEELRTAMEKLQLNDASLTFEPESSAALGFGFRCGFLGMLHMEIVQERLEREFDMTVINTVPNVSYHAFTKKGEMRIVNNPSDMPGPNELESIEEPYIHAQIITKSDFVGPVMSLCLDKRGIVKNQVYLTTDRVEMTFEMPLAEIVFDFYDRLKTISRGYASFDYHPIGYRASHLIKLDIMLNGDQVDALSALIHRENAFDLGKRICSKLRQLIPRQQFDIAIQASIGVKVIARETVKALRKDVTAKCYGGDISRKRKLLEKQKKGKKKMRQVGNVEVPQQAFMAVLKLDD
;
A
#
# COMPACT_ATOMS: atom_id res chain seq x y z
N MET A 1 29.49 -3.38 -20.46
CA MET A 1 29.23 -3.57 -19.02
C MET A 1 30.08 -2.67 -18.11
N LYS A 2 31.39 -2.50 -18.29
CA LYS A 2 32.23 -1.70 -17.37
C LYS A 2 31.74 -0.28 -17.08
N ASN A 3 31.01 0.32 -18.02
CA ASN A 3 30.51 1.69 -17.93
C ASN A 3 29.01 1.75 -17.57
N ILE A 4 28.41 0.65 -17.08
CA ILE A 4 27.02 0.62 -16.62
C ILE A 4 27.00 0.67 -15.10
N ARG A 5 26.04 1.42 -14.53
CA ARG A 5 25.74 1.45 -13.10
C ARG A 5 24.25 1.34 -12.91
N ASN A 6 23.80 0.30 -12.23
CA ASN A 6 22.40 0.12 -11.86
C ASN A 6 22.25 0.42 -10.37
N PHE A 7 21.40 1.35 -10.04
CA PHE A 7 21.22 1.78 -8.67
C PHE A 7 19.77 2.21 -8.41
N CYS A 8 19.39 2.14 -7.14
CA CYS A 8 18.12 2.63 -6.66
C CYS A 8 18.31 3.76 -5.65
N ILE A 9 17.23 4.43 -5.30
CA ILE A 9 17.20 5.43 -4.24
C ILE A 9 16.31 4.89 -3.13
N ILE A 10 16.86 4.74 -1.93
CA ILE A 10 16.14 4.38 -0.72
C ILE A 10 16.08 5.58 0.22
N ALA A 11 14.88 5.88 0.70
CA ALA A 11 14.63 7.05 1.56
C ALA A 11 13.35 6.85 2.36
N HIS A 12 13.24 7.55 3.47
CA HIS A 12 11.94 7.75 4.12
C HIS A 12 11.06 8.70 3.30
N ILE A 13 9.76 8.67 3.54
CA ILE A 13 8.78 9.60 2.95
C ILE A 13 9.23 11.04 3.29
N ASP A 14 9.08 11.95 2.34
CA ASP A 14 9.46 13.37 2.46
C ASP A 14 10.96 13.68 2.65
N HIS A 15 11.88 12.70 2.62
CA HIS A 15 13.32 12.97 2.64
C HIS A 15 13.87 13.58 1.34
N GLY A 16 13.03 13.75 0.32
CA GLY A 16 13.37 14.44 -0.94
C GLY A 16 13.90 13.54 -2.05
N LYS A 17 13.52 12.26 -2.04
CA LYS A 17 13.89 11.26 -3.06
C LYS A 17 13.60 11.74 -4.48
N SER A 18 12.33 12.05 -4.81
CA SER A 18 11.91 12.45 -6.16
C SER A 18 12.56 13.78 -6.58
N THR A 19 12.71 14.74 -5.66
CA THR A 19 13.40 16.01 -5.94
C THR A 19 14.88 15.81 -6.28
N LEU A 20 15.56 14.89 -5.59
CA LEU A 20 16.96 14.57 -5.87
C LEU A 20 17.08 13.85 -7.22
N ALA A 21 16.22 12.91 -7.52
CA ALA A 21 16.15 12.22 -8.81
C ALA A 21 15.94 13.21 -9.97
N ASP A 22 15.01 14.15 -9.84
CA ASP A 22 14.76 15.21 -10.83
C ASP A 22 16.03 16.03 -11.12
N ARG A 23 16.80 16.38 -10.08
CA ARG A 23 18.06 17.11 -10.26
C ARG A 23 19.13 16.29 -10.97
N MET A 24 19.21 14.99 -10.68
CA MET A 24 20.13 14.10 -11.41
C MET A 24 19.75 14.02 -12.88
N LEU A 25 18.45 13.93 -13.21
CA LEU A 25 17.95 13.92 -14.58
C LEU A 25 18.27 15.22 -15.34
N LEU A 26 18.18 16.38 -14.68
CA LEU A 26 18.58 17.67 -15.23
C LEU A 26 20.09 17.75 -15.46
N THR A 27 20.90 17.38 -14.46
CA THR A 27 22.36 17.47 -14.53
C THR A 27 22.94 16.57 -15.63
N THR A 28 22.31 15.42 -15.85
CA THR A 28 22.69 14.48 -16.93
C THR A 28 22.08 14.83 -18.30
N ASN A 29 21.37 15.97 -18.42
CA ASN A 29 20.62 16.37 -19.61
C ASN A 29 19.66 15.28 -20.15
N THR A 30 19.18 14.40 -19.27
CA THR A 30 18.15 13.41 -19.61
C THR A 30 16.79 14.09 -19.80
N ILE A 31 16.55 15.19 -19.08
CA ILE A 31 15.46 16.14 -19.28
C ILE A 31 16.01 17.53 -19.58
N THR A 32 15.26 18.30 -20.35
CA THR A 32 15.61 19.71 -20.62
C THR A 32 14.91 20.62 -19.63
N ASP A 33 15.44 21.85 -19.38
CA ASP A 33 14.79 22.84 -18.52
C ASP A 33 13.36 23.17 -18.97
N ARG A 34 13.04 23.00 -20.26
CA ARG A 34 11.69 23.24 -20.80
C ARG A 34 10.70 22.14 -20.49
N ASP A 35 11.20 20.90 -20.38
CA ASP A 35 10.39 19.70 -20.10
C ASP A 35 10.33 19.41 -18.61
N PHE A 36 11.06 20.18 -17.81
CA PHE A 36 11.11 20.02 -16.36
C PHE A 36 9.74 20.30 -15.75
N LYS A 37 9.28 19.37 -14.95
CA LYS A 37 8.15 19.47 -14.02
C LYS A 37 8.62 18.89 -12.70
N ASP A 38 8.14 19.41 -11.60
CA ASP A 38 8.42 18.80 -10.31
C ASP A 38 7.91 17.35 -10.28
N GLN A 39 8.71 16.44 -9.73
CA GLN A 39 8.39 15.01 -9.63
C GLN A 39 8.15 14.37 -11.02
N VAL A 40 9.12 14.53 -11.93
CA VAL A 40 9.03 14.02 -13.32
C VAL A 40 8.81 12.51 -13.36
N LEU A 41 9.37 11.75 -12.42
CA LEU A 41 9.23 10.30 -12.33
C LEU A 41 7.87 9.85 -11.79
N ASP A 42 7.20 10.69 -11.00
CA ASP A 42 5.88 10.41 -10.46
C ASP A 42 4.82 10.66 -11.56
N ASN A 43 4.48 9.61 -12.31
CA ASN A 43 3.63 9.71 -13.50
C ASN A 43 2.14 9.82 -13.18
N MET A 44 1.71 9.38 -12.00
CA MET A 44 0.32 9.46 -11.56
C MET A 44 0.06 10.81 -10.88
N ASP A 45 -1.08 11.44 -11.17
CA ASP A 45 -1.50 12.64 -10.45
C ASP A 45 -1.63 12.37 -8.95
N LEU A 46 -2.03 11.16 -8.58
CA LEU A 46 -2.15 10.69 -7.21
C LEU A 46 -0.79 10.65 -6.46
N GLU A 47 0.29 10.26 -7.14
CA GLU A 47 1.66 10.28 -6.58
C GLU A 47 2.07 11.71 -6.22
N ARG A 48 1.82 12.65 -7.14
CA ARG A 48 2.15 14.08 -6.95
C ARG A 48 1.32 14.73 -5.84
N GLU A 49 0.02 14.44 -5.79
CA GLU A 49 -0.88 14.99 -4.78
C GLU A 49 -0.54 14.49 -3.37
N ARG A 50 -0.17 13.22 -3.24
CA ARG A 50 0.18 12.60 -1.95
C ARG A 50 1.65 12.74 -1.58
N GLY A 51 2.51 13.16 -2.53
CA GLY A 51 3.96 13.29 -2.34
C GLY A 51 4.67 11.95 -2.13
N ILE A 52 4.11 10.85 -2.63
CA ILE A 52 4.65 9.50 -2.49
C ILE A 52 4.78 8.82 -3.85
N THR A 53 5.88 8.12 -4.08
CA THR A 53 6.00 7.21 -5.21
C THR A 53 5.23 5.94 -4.92
N ILE A 54 4.30 5.59 -5.78
CA ILE A 54 3.47 4.37 -5.67
C ILE A 54 4.08 3.26 -6.49
N LYS A 55 4.55 3.59 -7.70
CA LYS A 55 5.08 2.63 -8.66
C LYS A 55 6.56 2.89 -8.95
N SER A 56 7.34 1.80 -9.01
CA SER A 56 8.76 1.89 -9.40
C SER A 56 8.91 2.32 -10.86
N HIS A 57 9.87 3.21 -11.12
CA HIS A 57 10.22 3.66 -12.45
C HIS A 57 11.70 3.44 -12.73
N ALA A 58 12.01 2.83 -13.87
CA ALA A 58 13.38 2.70 -14.34
C ALA A 58 13.68 3.78 -15.39
N ILE A 59 14.81 4.46 -15.26
CA ILE A 59 15.25 5.46 -16.24
C ILE A 59 16.75 5.39 -16.47
N GLN A 60 17.16 5.42 -17.74
CA GLN A 60 18.55 5.44 -18.14
C GLN A 60 19.03 6.88 -18.37
N MET A 61 20.10 7.27 -17.72
CA MET A 61 20.81 8.53 -17.88
C MET A 61 22.14 8.28 -18.56
N ASP A 62 22.52 9.14 -19.50
CA ASP A 62 23.86 9.17 -20.09
C ASP A 62 24.70 10.18 -19.30
N TYR A 63 25.86 9.77 -18.79
CA TYR A 63 26.75 10.63 -18.00
C TYR A 63 28.19 10.48 -18.46
N VAL A 64 28.88 11.61 -18.60
CA VAL A 64 30.29 11.63 -19.03
C VAL A 64 31.17 12.04 -17.86
N GLN A 65 32.09 11.19 -17.48
CA GLN A 65 33.11 11.50 -16.47
C GLN A 65 34.51 11.19 -17.02
N ASP A 66 35.41 12.17 -16.92
CA ASP A 66 36.81 12.06 -17.41
C ASP A 66 36.95 11.58 -18.84
N GLY A 67 36.01 11.99 -19.73
CA GLY A 67 35.97 11.59 -21.12
C GLY A 67 35.46 10.16 -21.38
N VAL A 68 34.93 9.50 -20.37
CA VAL A 68 34.31 8.16 -20.47
C VAL A 68 32.81 8.29 -20.40
N ASP A 69 32.11 7.68 -21.36
CA ASP A 69 30.65 7.62 -21.35
C ASP A 69 30.14 6.51 -20.43
N TYR A 70 29.30 6.86 -19.49
CA TYR A 70 28.61 5.96 -18.57
C TYR A 70 27.11 5.92 -18.82
N LYS A 71 26.52 4.76 -18.60
CA LYS A 71 25.06 4.56 -18.55
C LYS A 71 24.66 4.34 -17.09
N LEU A 72 23.88 5.25 -16.56
CA LEU A 72 23.38 5.19 -15.20
C LEU A 72 21.90 4.79 -15.26
N ASN A 73 21.57 3.60 -14.82
CA ASN A 73 20.20 3.11 -14.74
C ASN A 73 19.70 3.35 -13.31
N LEU A 74 18.86 4.35 -13.14
CA LEU A 74 18.16 4.61 -11.89
C LEU A 74 16.86 3.81 -11.88
N ILE A 75 16.63 3.05 -10.81
CA ILE A 75 15.36 2.41 -10.52
C ILE A 75 14.78 3.13 -9.30
N ASP A 76 13.79 3.99 -9.53
CA ASP A 76 13.10 4.72 -8.46
C ASP A 76 12.20 3.77 -7.68
N THR A 77 12.23 3.85 -6.34
CA THR A 77 11.53 2.92 -5.45
C THR A 77 10.47 3.65 -4.63
N PRO A 78 9.32 3.02 -4.33
CA PRO A 78 8.41 3.54 -3.31
C PRO A 78 9.10 3.71 -1.96
N GLY A 79 8.62 4.67 -1.16
CA GLY A 79 9.14 4.90 0.19
C GLY A 79 8.27 4.33 1.32
N HIS A 80 7.05 3.87 1.03
CA HIS A 80 6.08 3.47 2.04
C HIS A 80 6.10 1.96 2.32
N VAL A 81 5.86 1.58 3.59
CA VAL A 81 5.86 0.17 4.04
C VAL A 81 4.92 -0.74 3.26
N ASP A 82 3.75 -0.26 2.87
CA ASP A 82 2.78 -1.04 2.08
C ASP A 82 3.37 -1.49 0.73
N PHE A 83 4.39 -0.78 0.21
CA PHE A 83 5.06 -1.07 -1.05
C PHE A 83 6.44 -1.71 -0.89
N SER A 84 6.77 -2.24 0.28
CA SER A 84 8.06 -2.90 0.56
C SER A 84 8.40 -4.00 -0.45
N TYR A 85 7.39 -4.67 -0.97
CA TYR A 85 7.54 -5.66 -2.02
C TYR A 85 8.06 -5.06 -3.35
N GLU A 86 7.57 -3.89 -3.76
CA GLU A 86 8.08 -3.20 -4.96
C GLU A 86 9.50 -2.68 -4.74
N VAL A 87 9.80 -2.24 -3.51
CA VAL A 87 11.16 -1.87 -3.10
C VAL A 87 12.11 -3.05 -3.25
N SER A 88 11.76 -4.23 -2.72
CA SER A 88 12.59 -5.43 -2.82
C SER A 88 12.87 -5.84 -4.27
N ARG A 89 11.89 -5.74 -5.17
CA ARG A 89 12.08 -6.03 -6.60
C ARG A 89 13.05 -5.06 -7.26
N SER A 90 12.92 -3.80 -6.97
CA SER A 90 13.76 -2.73 -7.51
C SER A 90 15.20 -2.87 -7.03
N ILE A 91 15.39 -3.16 -5.74
CA ILE A 91 16.68 -3.42 -5.10
C ILE A 91 17.38 -4.61 -5.77
N ALA A 92 16.68 -5.71 -6.00
CA ALA A 92 17.25 -6.91 -6.64
C ALA A 92 17.76 -6.67 -8.07
N ALA A 93 17.31 -5.60 -8.73
CA ALA A 93 17.78 -5.22 -10.07
C ALA A 93 19.01 -4.28 -10.04
N CYS A 94 19.57 -3.96 -8.88
CA CYS A 94 20.62 -2.97 -8.70
C CYS A 94 21.91 -3.58 -8.13
N GLU A 95 23.03 -2.87 -8.29
CA GLU A 95 24.31 -3.13 -7.64
C GLU A 95 24.61 -2.13 -6.51
N GLY A 96 23.85 -1.04 -6.43
CA GLY A 96 24.04 -0.04 -5.38
C GLY A 96 22.76 0.71 -5.05
N ALA A 97 22.76 1.40 -3.91
CA ALA A 97 21.67 2.23 -3.46
C ALA A 97 22.17 3.57 -2.91
N LEU A 98 21.47 4.64 -3.26
CA LEU A 98 21.62 5.93 -2.57
C LEU A 98 20.73 5.92 -1.33
N LEU A 99 21.31 6.03 -0.16
CA LEU A 99 20.60 6.16 1.11
C LEU A 99 20.42 7.64 1.42
N ILE A 100 19.21 8.18 1.22
CA ILE A 100 18.92 9.59 1.45
C ILE A 100 18.40 9.78 2.87
N VAL A 101 19.05 10.64 3.63
CA VAL A 101 18.65 11.06 4.97
C VAL A 101 18.44 12.56 4.99
N ASP A 102 17.32 13.02 5.53
CA ASP A 102 17.01 14.45 5.72
C ASP A 102 17.84 15.02 6.87
N ALA A 103 18.63 16.06 6.61
CA ALA A 103 19.48 16.71 7.61
C ALA A 103 18.70 17.37 8.77
N SER A 104 17.38 17.57 8.63
CA SER A 104 16.53 18.13 9.68
C SER A 104 15.75 17.09 10.48
N GLN A 105 15.53 15.91 9.90
CA GLN A 105 14.73 14.83 10.52
C GLN A 105 15.62 13.68 11.03
N GLY A 106 16.76 13.41 10.36
CA GLY A 106 17.65 12.30 10.68
C GLY A 106 17.11 10.94 10.22
N ILE A 107 17.57 9.87 10.87
CA ILE A 107 17.20 8.50 10.52
C ILE A 107 15.78 8.21 11.01
N GLU A 108 14.98 7.58 10.14
CA GLU A 108 13.59 7.21 10.37
C GLU A 108 13.40 5.69 10.19
N ALA A 109 12.28 5.11 10.66
CA ALA A 109 12.05 3.66 10.66
C ALA A 109 12.19 3.03 9.25
N GLN A 110 11.59 3.65 8.24
CA GLN A 110 11.68 3.16 6.85
C GLN A 110 13.09 3.27 6.27
N THR A 111 13.92 4.21 6.75
CA THR A 111 15.33 4.30 6.37
C THR A 111 16.06 3.03 6.77
N ILE A 112 15.82 2.55 8.00
CA ILE A 112 16.43 1.35 8.56
C ILE A 112 15.96 0.10 7.80
N SER A 113 14.64 -0.06 7.62
CA SER A 113 14.07 -1.24 6.96
C SER A 113 14.53 -1.36 5.50
N ASN A 114 14.51 -0.25 4.75
CA ASN A 114 14.98 -0.24 3.36
C ASN A 114 16.49 -0.48 3.26
N LEU A 115 17.28 0.00 4.24
CA LEU A 115 18.71 -0.28 4.32
C LEU A 115 18.95 -1.77 4.52
N TYR A 116 18.25 -2.43 5.45
CA TYR A 116 18.41 -3.86 5.66
C TYR A 116 18.06 -4.67 4.40
N LEU A 117 16.97 -4.32 3.70
CA LEU A 117 16.64 -4.93 2.41
C LEU A 117 17.78 -4.76 1.37
N ALA A 118 18.41 -3.59 1.32
CA ALA A 118 19.52 -3.34 0.41
C ALA A 118 20.78 -4.17 0.79
N LEU A 119 21.04 -4.32 2.09
CA LEU A 119 22.15 -5.14 2.60
C LEU A 119 21.93 -6.64 2.38
N GLU A 120 20.69 -7.13 2.48
CA GLU A 120 20.34 -8.53 2.16
C GLU A 120 20.64 -8.89 0.70
N HIS A 121 20.63 -7.89 -0.19
CA HIS A 121 20.97 -8.03 -1.60
C HIS A 121 22.42 -7.63 -1.93
N ASP A 122 23.29 -7.47 -0.93
CA ASP A 122 24.70 -7.11 -1.08
C ASP A 122 24.94 -5.80 -1.86
N LEU A 123 24.01 -4.83 -1.79
CA LEU A 123 24.17 -3.55 -2.48
C LEU A 123 25.21 -2.66 -1.81
N VAL A 124 25.98 -1.96 -2.63
CA VAL A 124 26.86 -0.87 -2.16
C VAL A 124 26.00 0.33 -1.79
N ILE A 125 26.12 0.79 -0.54
CA ILE A 125 25.36 1.92 -0.02
C ILE A 125 26.17 3.21 -0.14
N ILE A 126 25.59 4.24 -0.74
CA ILE A 126 26.13 5.59 -0.81
C ILE A 126 25.25 6.50 0.05
N PRO A 127 25.72 6.95 1.23
CA PRO A 127 24.94 7.84 2.07
C PRO A 127 24.91 9.26 1.52
N VAL A 128 23.71 9.84 1.48
CA VAL A 128 23.45 11.22 1.03
C VAL A 128 22.69 11.96 2.12
N LEU A 129 23.28 13.02 2.65
CA LEU A 129 22.67 13.90 3.62
C LEU A 129 21.97 15.05 2.88
N ASN A 130 20.64 14.93 2.70
CA ASN A 130 19.85 15.86 1.90
C ASN A 130 19.25 17.00 2.74
N LYS A 131 18.82 18.05 2.07
CA LYS A 131 18.16 19.24 2.64
C LYS A 131 19.05 20.04 3.60
N ILE A 132 20.35 20.07 3.36
CA ILE A 132 21.31 20.88 4.15
C ILE A 132 21.03 22.38 4.10
N ASP A 133 20.18 22.83 3.17
CA ASP A 133 19.75 24.23 3.01
C ASP A 133 18.66 24.67 3.99
N LEU A 134 18.05 23.76 4.72
CA LEU A 134 16.99 24.10 5.67
C LEU A 134 17.53 24.76 6.93
N PRO A 135 16.85 25.79 7.48
CA PRO A 135 17.29 26.46 8.72
C PRO A 135 17.38 25.53 9.95
N GLY A 136 16.65 24.42 9.93
CA GLY A 136 16.63 23.41 10.99
C GLY A 136 17.54 22.22 10.72
N ALA A 137 18.39 22.26 9.69
CA ALA A 137 19.32 21.19 9.39
C ALA A 137 20.39 21.04 10.48
N MET A 138 20.69 19.79 10.86
CA MET A 138 21.71 19.40 11.84
C MET A 138 22.72 18.43 11.17
N PRO A 139 23.52 18.92 10.20
CA PRO A 139 24.32 18.03 9.37
C PRO A 139 25.31 17.16 10.15
N GLU A 140 26.00 17.72 11.16
CA GLU A 140 26.97 16.97 11.96
C GLU A 140 26.30 15.85 12.76
N GLU A 141 25.21 16.17 13.46
CA GLU A 141 24.48 15.19 14.28
C GLU A 141 23.89 14.06 13.44
N VAL A 142 23.31 14.41 12.27
CA VAL A 142 22.71 13.39 11.39
C VAL A 142 23.80 12.58 10.67
N ALA A 143 24.96 13.17 10.36
CA ALA A 143 26.10 12.42 9.85
C ALA A 143 26.57 11.37 10.86
N ASP A 144 26.68 11.73 12.14
CA ASP A 144 27.04 10.78 13.21
C ASP A 144 26.02 9.62 13.28
N GLN A 145 24.70 9.92 13.17
CA GLN A 145 23.68 8.86 13.11
C GLN A 145 23.87 7.91 11.92
N ILE A 146 24.24 8.44 10.75
CA ILE A 146 24.50 7.63 9.56
C ILE A 146 25.73 6.75 9.78
N VAL A 147 26.81 7.30 10.35
CA VAL A 147 28.04 6.55 10.69
C VAL A 147 27.72 5.40 11.65
N ASP A 148 26.96 5.67 12.70
CA ASP A 148 26.56 4.66 13.68
C ASP A 148 25.69 3.56 13.05
N LEU A 149 24.85 3.91 12.06
CA LEU A 149 23.95 2.95 11.42
C LEU A 149 24.66 2.03 10.42
N ILE A 150 25.51 2.57 9.55
CA ILE A 150 26.12 1.80 8.44
C ILE A 150 27.61 1.54 8.62
N GLY A 151 28.28 2.17 9.59
CA GLY A 151 29.70 1.99 9.85
C GLY A 151 30.61 2.58 8.78
N CYS A 152 30.16 3.61 8.04
CA CYS A 152 30.95 4.29 7.01
C CYS A 152 31.90 5.33 7.59
N ASP A 153 32.89 5.77 6.79
CA ASP A 153 33.69 6.95 7.12
C ASP A 153 32.83 8.21 6.97
N PRO A 154 32.91 9.20 7.90
CA PRO A 154 32.20 10.48 7.77
C PRO A 154 32.45 11.19 6.44
N ASP A 155 33.65 11.08 5.87
CA ASP A 155 34.01 11.68 4.57
C ASP A 155 33.31 10.99 3.37
N GLU A 156 32.69 9.85 3.58
CA GLU A 156 31.89 9.15 2.56
C GLU A 156 30.49 9.70 2.42
N ILE A 157 29.98 10.44 3.40
CA ILE A 157 28.66 11.03 3.41
C ILE A 157 28.65 12.26 2.49
N ILE A 158 27.74 12.30 1.52
CA ILE A 158 27.65 13.39 0.56
C ILE A 158 26.59 14.39 0.99
N PRO A 159 26.99 15.63 1.39
CA PRO A 159 26.02 16.68 1.70
C PRO A 159 25.36 17.18 0.41
N ALA A 160 24.03 17.29 0.42
CA ALA A 160 23.25 17.65 -0.75
C ALA A 160 22.03 18.52 -0.43
N SER A 161 21.57 19.25 -1.44
CA SER A 161 20.25 19.85 -1.48
C SER A 161 19.63 19.60 -2.85
N GLY A 162 18.67 18.69 -2.91
CA GLY A 162 17.91 18.45 -4.13
C GLY A 162 17.19 19.71 -4.62
N LYS A 163 16.70 20.54 -3.72
CA LYS A 163 16.02 21.80 -4.06
C LYS A 163 16.96 22.81 -4.73
N LEU A 164 18.16 23.00 -4.20
CA LEU A 164 19.13 23.98 -4.72
C LEU A 164 20.11 23.38 -5.75
N GLY A 165 20.12 22.07 -5.94
CA GLY A 165 21.05 21.38 -6.83
C GLY A 165 22.48 21.25 -6.28
N ILE A 166 22.66 21.41 -4.95
CA ILE A 166 23.96 21.29 -4.30
C ILE A 166 24.33 19.80 -4.15
N GLY A 167 25.59 19.42 -4.40
CA GLY A 167 26.12 18.07 -4.20
C GLY A 167 25.73 17.04 -5.25
N ILE A 168 24.96 17.41 -6.29
CA ILE A 168 24.47 16.48 -7.32
C ILE A 168 25.61 15.88 -8.13
N ASP A 169 26.59 16.70 -8.54
CA ASP A 169 27.76 16.23 -9.30
C ASP A 169 28.61 15.26 -8.46
N ASP A 170 28.72 15.49 -7.15
CA ASP A 170 29.45 14.61 -6.25
C ASP A 170 28.74 13.27 -6.07
N ILE A 171 27.40 13.26 -6.02
CA ILE A 171 26.60 12.04 -6.03
C ILE A 171 26.83 11.26 -7.33
N LEU A 172 26.76 11.90 -8.50
CA LEU A 172 26.99 11.24 -9.80
C LEU A 172 28.40 10.66 -9.91
N LYS A 173 29.43 11.39 -9.43
CA LYS A 173 30.82 10.89 -9.36
C LYS A 173 30.93 9.69 -8.39
N ALA A 174 30.29 9.74 -7.23
CA ALA A 174 30.29 8.65 -6.28
C ALA A 174 29.61 7.39 -6.83
N ILE A 175 28.50 7.52 -7.57
CA ILE A 175 27.84 6.42 -8.26
C ILE A 175 28.81 5.71 -9.20
N VAL A 176 29.53 6.48 -10.04
CA VAL A 176 30.50 5.92 -10.99
C VAL A 176 31.66 5.25 -10.27
N ALA A 177 32.19 5.87 -9.20
CA ALA A 177 33.38 5.42 -8.50
C ALA A 177 33.13 4.24 -7.55
N ARG A 178 32.00 4.23 -6.82
CA ARG A 178 31.76 3.29 -5.71
C ARG A 178 30.87 2.12 -6.11
N ILE A 179 29.83 2.33 -6.98
CA ILE A 179 28.95 1.24 -7.39
C ILE A 179 29.70 0.36 -8.41
N PRO A 180 29.77 -0.97 -8.21
CA PRO A 180 30.43 -1.86 -9.14
C PRO A 180 29.66 -1.93 -10.48
N ALA A 181 30.38 -2.25 -11.54
CA ALA A 181 29.74 -2.59 -12.80
C ALA A 181 28.99 -3.92 -12.67
N PRO A 182 27.86 -4.09 -13.37
CA PRO A 182 27.13 -5.35 -13.36
C PRO A 182 28.01 -6.50 -13.87
N VAL A 183 27.85 -7.68 -13.25
CA VAL A 183 28.57 -8.90 -13.64
C VAL A 183 27.68 -9.71 -14.58
N GLY A 184 28.27 -10.21 -15.68
CA GLY A 184 27.54 -11.05 -16.63
C GLY A 184 28.39 -11.39 -17.86
N ASP A 185 27.90 -12.31 -18.68
CA ASP A 185 28.54 -12.70 -19.96
C ASP A 185 27.56 -12.41 -21.10
N PRO A 186 27.87 -11.44 -21.98
CA PRO A 186 27.03 -11.14 -23.14
C PRO A 186 26.92 -12.28 -24.17
N GLU A 187 27.86 -13.24 -24.19
CA GLU A 187 27.86 -14.36 -25.14
C GLU A 187 27.19 -15.63 -24.54
N ALA A 188 26.81 -15.62 -23.28
CA ALA A 188 26.05 -16.70 -22.65
C ALA A 188 24.58 -16.77 -23.17
N PRO A 189 23.83 -17.83 -22.91
CA PRO A 189 22.38 -17.86 -23.14
C PRO A 189 21.68 -16.69 -22.43
N LEU A 190 20.64 -16.13 -23.08
CA LEU A 190 19.88 -15.03 -22.50
C LEU A 190 19.28 -15.43 -21.16
N GLN A 191 19.50 -14.60 -20.15
CA GLN A 191 18.95 -14.69 -18.83
C GLN A 191 18.61 -13.27 -18.36
N ALA A 192 17.32 -12.92 -18.44
CA ALA A 192 16.83 -11.61 -18.05
C ALA A 192 15.67 -11.74 -17.07
N LEU A 193 15.69 -10.98 -15.99
CA LEU A 193 14.68 -10.99 -14.91
C LEU A 193 13.66 -9.88 -15.16
N ILE A 194 12.38 -10.21 -15.18
CA ILE A 194 11.28 -9.23 -15.19
C ILE A 194 11.10 -8.71 -13.78
N PHE A 195 11.33 -7.42 -13.55
CA PHE A 195 11.13 -6.79 -12.24
C PHE A 195 9.84 -5.97 -12.15
N ASP A 196 9.26 -5.54 -13.29
CA ASP A 196 7.98 -4.85 -13.34
C ASP A 196 7.30 -5.00 -14.70
N SER A 197 6.01 -4.64 -14.80
CA SER A 197 5.28 -4.60 -16.06
C SER A 197 4.15 -3.56 -16.04
N VAL A 198 3.84 -3.03 -17.22
CA VAL A 198 2.75 -2.07 -17.43
C VAL A 198 1.89 -2.52 -18.59
N TYR A 199 0.59 -2.45 -18.43
CA TYR A 199 -0.35 -2.70 -19.52
C TYR A 199 -0.66 -1.41 -20.28
N ASN A 200 -0.52 -1.48 -21.59
CA ASN A 200 -0.90 -0.42 -22.52
C ASN A 200 -2.00 -0.94 -23.44
N ALA A 201 -3.13 -0.22 -23.54
CA ALA A 201 -4.30 -0.65 -24.32
C ALA A 201 -4.00 -0.88 -25.81
N TYR A 202 -2.97 -0.20 -26.37
CA TYR A 202 -2.61 -0.28 -27.78
C TYR A 202 -1.46 -1.25 -28.05
N ARG A 203 -0.51 -1.37 -27.12
CA ARG A 203 0.73 -2.14 -27.29
C ARG A 203 0.74 -3.46 -26.50
N GLY A 204 -0.26 -3.70 -25.66
CA GLY A 204 -0.32 -4.84 -24.76
C GLY A 204 0.59 -4.66 -23.54
N VAL A 205 1.07 -5.76 -22.97
CA VAL A 205 1.97 -5.74 -21.82
C VAL A 205 3.37 -5.32 -22.24
N ILE A 206 3.92 -4.35 -21.53
CA ILE A 206 5.31 -3.89 -21.63
C ILE A 206 6.00 -4.42 -20.37
N ALA A 207 6.91 -5.40 -20.53
CA ALA A 207 7.66 -5.94 -19.41
C ALA A 207 9.00 -5.23 -19.27
N TYR A 208 9.32 -4.80 -18.06
CA TYR A 208 10.60 -4.20 -17.70
C TYR A 208 11.51 -5.27 -17.12
N PHE A 209 12.73 -5.35 -17.65
CA PHE A 209 13.65 -6.40 -17.29
C PHE A 209 15.08 -5.89 -17.12
N ARG A 210 15.86 -6.66 -16.37
CA ARG A 210 17.31 -6.55 -16.31
C ARG A 210 17.94 -7.78 -16.95
N VAL A 211 18.94 -7.58 -17.83
CA VAL A 211 19.70 -8.66 -18.43
C VAL A 211 20.88 -9.02 -17.53
N TYR A 212 20.92 -10.24 -17.04
CA TYR A 212 22.06 -10.80 -16.30
C TYR A 212 23.10 -11.40 -17.24
N HIS A 213 22.66 -12.23 -18.17
CA HIS A 213 23.53 -12.88 -19.16
C HIS A 213 22.91 -12.81 -20.56
N GLY A 214 23.77 -12.87 -21.56
CA GLY A 214 23.33 -12.85 -22.96
C GLY A 214 22.91 -11.47 -23.45
N LYS A 215 22.10 -11.46 -24.46
CA LYS A 215 21.53 -10.27 -25.13
C LYS A 215 20.18 -10.63 -25.71
N ILE A 216 19.31 -9.65 -25.84
CA ILE A 216 18.02 -9.77 -26.48
C ILE A 216 17.95 -8.76 -27.65
N ARG A 217 17.46 -9.20 -28.81
CA ARG A 217 17.28 -8.36 -29.99
C ARG A 217 15.83 -8.27 -30.37
N GLN A 218 15.51 -7.18 -31.06
CA GLN A 218 14.26 -7.06 -31.77
C GLN A 218 14.09 -8.22 -32.75
N ASP A 219 12.86 -8.67 -32.97
CA ASP A 219 12.48 -9.76 -33.88
C ASP A 219 12.95 -11.17 -33.45
N GLU A 220 13.50 -11.35 -32.24
CA GLU A 220 13.85 -12.67 -31.72
C GLU A 220 12.66 -13.35 -31.01
N HIS A 221 12.69 -14.70 -31.00
CA HIS A 221 11.73 -15.50 -30.24
C HIS A 221 12.25 -15.75 -28.83
N VAL A 222 11.49 -15.29 -27.84
CA VAL A 222 11.79 -15.44 -26.43
C VAL A 222 10.80 -16.37 -25.74
N LYS A 223 11.22 -16.95 -24.62
CA LYS A 223 10.42 -17.80 -23.77
C LYS A 223 10.46 -17.29 -22.34
N PHE A 224 9.31 -17.20 -21.70
CA PHE A 224 9.18 -16.91 -20.27
C PHE A 224 9.21 -18.24 -19.54
N MET A 225 10.15 -18.41 -18.60
CA MET A 225 10.46 -19.71 -18.03
C MET A 225 9.35 -20.24 -17.09
N ASN A 226 8.76 -19.38 -16.29
CA ASN A 226 7.71 -19.74 -15.33
C ASN A 226 6.40 -20.07 -16.06
N THR A 227 5.94 -19.18 -16.94
CA THR A 227 4.69 -19.38 -17.69
C THR A 227 4.86 -20.36 -18.86
N LYS A 228 6.10 -20.72 -19.23
CA LYS A 228 6.48 -21.60 -20.35
C LYS A 228 5.98 -21.13 -21.72
N LYS A 229 5.46 -19.91 -21.81
CA LYS A 229 4.94 -19.32 -23.04
C LYS A 229 6.08 -18.72 -23.88
N GLN A 230 5.86 -18.71 -25.20
CA GLN A 230 6.82 -18.18 -26.17
C GLN A 230 6.20 -16.97 -26.86
N TYR A 231 7.01 -15.96 -27.08
CA TYR A 231 6.60 -14.71 -27.69
C TYR A 231 7.64 -14.22 -28.69
N HIS A 232 7.19 -13.34 -29.59
CA HIS A 232 8.04 -12.59 -30.48
C HIS A 232 8.39 -11.25 -29.81
N ALA A 233 9.65 -10.86 -29.81
CA ALA A 233 10.11 -9.57 -29.30
C ALA A 233 9.87 -8.49 -30.37
N ASP A 234 8.66 -7.97 -30.47
CA ASP A 234 8.30 -6.97 -31.49
C ASP A 234 9.13 -5.70 -31.34
N GLU A 235 9.42 -5.32 -30.11
CA GLU A 235 10.27 -4.18 -29.78
C GLU A 235 11.02 -4.44 -28.48
N VAL A 236 12.29 -4.06 -28.45
CA VAL A 236 13.12 -3.97 -27.25
C VAL A 236 13.74 -2.59 -27.17
N GLY A 237 14.01 -2.09 -25.97
CA GLY A 237 14.57 -0.76 -25.81
C GLY A 237 14.92 -0.42 -24.37
N VAL A 238 15.36 0.82 -24.18
CA VAL A 238 15.68 1.39 -22.87
C VAL A 238 14.64 2.44 -22.49
N LEU A 239 14.47 2.64 -21.20
CA LEU A 239 13.59 3.66 -20.66
C LEU A 239 14.41 4.94 -20.41
N LYS A 240 14.02 6.01 -21.08
CA LYS A 240 14.33 7.39 -20.69
C LYS A 240 13.05 8.00 -20.13
N ILE A 241 12.75 9.25 -20.37
CA ILE A 241 11.40 9.80 -20.06
C ILE A 241 10.32 9.08 -20.89
N SER A 242 10.68 8.65 -22.09
CA SER A 242 9.86 7.83 -22.97
C SER A 242 10.60 6.55 -23.34
N GLN A 243 9.88 5.62 -23.93
CA GLN A 243 10.45 4.40 -24.47
C GLN A 243 11.34 4.73 -25.67
N HIS A 244 12.61 4.29 -25.62
CA HIS A 244 13.58 4.45 -26.69
C HIS A 244 13.93 3.08 -27.28
N PRO A 245 13.39 2.72 -28.45
CA PRO A 245 13.70 1.47 -29.12
C PRO A 245 15.20 1.30 -29.40
N ARG A 246 15.70 0.10 -29.24
CA ARG A 246 17.07 -0.32 -29.51
C ARG A 246 17.04 -1.59 -30.34
N LYS A 247 18.06 -1.84 -31.11
CA LYS A 247 18.21 -3.10 -31.85
C LYS A 247 18.57 -4.27 -30.95
N GLU A 248 19.27 -3.99 -29.86
CA GLU A 248 19.81 -4.98 -28.94
C GLU A 248 19.91 -4.39 -27.52
N ILE A 249 19.60 -5.21 -26.51
CA ILE A 249 19.87 -4.95 -25.07
C ILE A 249 20.77 -6.08 -24.59
N SER A 250 21.87 -5.77 -23.92
CA SER A 250 22.92 -6.69 -23.55
C SER A 250 23.04 -6.86 -22.05
N ALA A 251 23.79 -7.89 -21.61
CA ALA A 251 24.08 -8.16 -20.21
C ALA A 251 24.48 -6.89 -19.45
N GLY A 252 23.91 -6.68 -18.28
CA GLY A 252 24.07 -5.51 -17.41
C GLY A 252 23.11 -4.37 -17.68
N ASP A 253 22.46 -4.29 -18.84
CA ASP A 253 21.48 -3.24 -19.16
C ASP A 253 20.10 -3.54 -18.53
N VAL A 254 19.38 -2.45 -18.22
CA VAL A 254 17.96 -2.44 -17.88
C VAL A 254 17.17 -1.97 -19.09
N GLY A 255 16.11 -2.67 -19.43
CA GLY A 255 15.33 -2.36 -20.61
C GLY A 255 13.87 -2.82 -20.54
N TYR A 256 13.19 -2.69 -21.68
CA TYR A 256 11.82 -3.17 -21.83
C TYR A 256 11.66 -4.05 -23.08
N ILE A 257 10.64 -4.89 -23.05
CA ILE A 257 10.19 -5.69 -24.18
C ILE A 257 8.69 -5.50 -24.40
N ILE A 258 8.29 -5.43 -25.66
CA ILE A 258 6.92 -5.46 -26.12
C ILE A 258 6.77 -6.67 -27.04
N SER A 259 5.78 -7.48 -26.76
CA SER A 259 5.54 -8.76 -27.45
C SER A 259 4.06 -8.98 -27.79
N GLY A 260 3.28 -7.88 -27.87
CA GLY A 260 1.85 -7.95 -28.20
C GLY A 260 0.98 -8.77 -27.22
N ILE A 261 1.46 -9.02 -26.02
CA ILE A 261 0.76 -9.82 -24.99
C ILE A 261 -0.46 -9.02 -24.50
N LYS A 262 -1.66 -9.58 -24.64
CA LYS A 262 -2.91 -8.90 -24.26
C LYS A 262 -3.39 -9.28 -22.86
N ASP A 263 -2.98 -10.42 -22.34
CA ASP A 263 -3.33 -10.90 -21.01
C ASP A 263 -2.11 -10.76 -20.08
N ALA A 264 -2.19 -9.84 -19.12
CA ALA A 264 -1.10 -9.58 -18.20
C ALA A 264 -0.78 -10.77 -17.28
N ARG A 265 -1.72 -11.69 -17.07
CA ARG A 265 -1.48 -12.93 -16.32
C ARG A 265 -0.43 -13.83 -16.97
N GLU A 266 -0.11 -13.58 -18.23
CA GLU A 266 0.94 -14.29 -18.99
C GLU A 266 2.35 -13.74 -18.70
N VAL A 267 2.44 -12.54 -18.09
CA VAL A 267 3.69 -11.90 -17.70
C VAL A 267 3.74 -11.82 -16.19
N LYS A 268 4.57 -12.65 -15.58
CA LYS A 268 4.77 -12.62 -14.13
C LYS A 268 6.02 -11.85 -13.79
N VAL A 269 5.90 -10.93 -12.87
CA VAL A 269 7.07 -10.29 -12.25
C VAL A 269 7.85 -11.35 -11.48
N GLY A 270 9.18 -11.35 -11.63
CA GLY A 270 10.06 -12.42 -11.13
C GLY A 270 10.27 -13.57 -12.11
N ASP A 271 9.63 -13.55 -13.30
CA ASP A 271 9.90 -14.54 -14.33
C ASP A 271 11.22 -14.25 -15.09
N THR A 272 11.83 -15.29 -15.63
CA THR A 272 13.05 -15.20 -16.41
C THR A 272 12.73 -15.29 -17.90
N ILE A 273 13.23 -14.31 -18.67
CA ILE A 273 13.18 -14.32 -20.13
C ILE A 273 14.43 -15.02 -20.65
N THR A 274 14.24 -15.96 -21.58
CA THR A 274 15.32 -16.66 -22.29
C THR A 274 14.99 -16.83 -23.77
N HIS A 275 15.97 -17.21 -24.59
CA HIS A 275 15.71 -17.52 -26.01
C HIS A 275 15.01 -18.88 -26.18
N VAL A 276 14.17 -19.00 -27.20
CA VAL A 276 13.54 -20.27 -27.57
C VAL A 276 14.57 -21.27 -28.09
N HIS A 277 15.50 -20.80 -28.93
CA HIS A 277 16.48 -21.66 -29.61
C HIS A 277 17.72 -21.97 -28.78
N ARG A 278 18.06 -21.09 -27.81
CA ARG A 278 19.21 -21.25 -26.92
C ARG A 278 18.80 -20.91 -25.48
N PRO A 279 17.93 -21.72 -24.87
CA PRO A 279 17.42 -21.43 -23.54
C PRO A 279 18.51 -21.57 -22.47
N THR A 280 18.44 -20.72 -21.44
CA THR A 280 19.19 -20.98 -20.20
C THR A 280 18.60 -22.19 -19.47
N MET A 281 19.43 -22.91 -18.73
CA MET A 281 19.01 -24.05 -17.92
C MET A 281 18.51 -23.62 -16.55
N GLU A 282 18.96 -22.46 -16.06
CA GLU A 282 18.65 -21.94 -14.74
C GLU A 282 17.87 -20.64 -14.85
N ALA A 283 16.77 -20.54 -14.11
CA ALA A 283 16.06 -19.29 -13.93
C ALA A 283 16.84 -18.40 -12.97
N VAL A 284 16.74 -17.07 -13.15
CA VAL A 284 17.15 -16.10 -12.11
C VAL A 284 16.24 -16.36 -10.89
N GLN A 285 16.81 -16.25 -9.69
CA GLN A 285 15.99 -16.32 -8.48
C GLN A 285 14.91 -15.25 -8.56
N GLY A 286 13.67 -15.71 -8.63
CA GLY A 286 12.50 -14.82 -8.74
C GLY A 286 12.10 -14.26 -7.38
N PHE A 287 11.06 -13.44 -7.40
CA PHE A 287 10.49 -12.86 -6.19
C PHE A 287 9.49 -13.82 -5.55
N GLU A 288 9.37 -13.76 -4.23
CA GLU A 288 8.31 -14.46 -3.53
C GLU A 288 6.93 -13.92 -3.93
N ASN A 289 5.91 -14.78 -3.92
CA ASN A 289 4.54 -14.33 -4.16
C ASN A 289 4.08 -13.49 -2.97
N VAL A 290 3.64 -12.27 -3.25
CA VAL A 290 3.08 -11.40 -2.23
C VAL A 290 1.76 -11.96 -1.73
N LYS A 291 1.62 -12.05 -0.42
CA LYS A 291 0.36 -12.41 0.22
C LYS A 291 -0.32 -11.13 0.69
N PRO A 292 -1.58 -10.90 0.30
CA PRO A 292 -2.35 -9.80 0.83
C PRO A 292 -2.45 -9.89 2.36
N MET A 293 -2.37 -8.74 3.01
CA MET A 293 -2.43 -8.61 4.47
C MET A 293 -3.77 -8.04 4.94
N VAL A 294 -4.39 -7.22 4.12
CA VAL A 294 -5.66 -6.55 4.39
C VAL A 294 -6.70 -6.97 3.35
N PHE A 295 -7.90 -7.29 3.79
CA PHE A 295 -9.00 -7.72 2.93
C PHE A 295 -10.21 -6.82 3.12
N ALA A 296 -10.80 -6.35 2.02
CA ALA A 296 -12.06 -5.63 2.03
C ALA A 296 -12.93 -6.01 0.82
N GLY A 297 -14.23 -5.90 0.98
CA GLY A 297 -15.15 -6.01 -0.15
C GLY A 297 -15.26 -4.67 -0.87
N ILE A 298 -15.21 -4.67 -2.18
CA ILE A 298 -15.48 -3.51 -3.05
C ILE A 298 -16.77 -3.76 -3.81
N TYR A 299 -17.73 -2.85 -3.66
CA TYR A 299 -19.05 -2.94 -4.28
C TYR A 299 -19.34 -1.67 -5.06
N PRO A 300 -20.00 -1.75 -6.24
CA PRO A 300 -20.44 -0.56 -6.93
C PRO A 300 -21.60 0.09 -6.16
N VAL A 301 -21.74 1.40 -6.28
CA VAL A 301 -22.88 2.12 -5.67
C VAL A 301 -24.19 1.72 -6.36
N ASP A 302 -24.16 1.59 -7.67
CA ASP A 302 -25.27 1.05 -8.45
C ASP A 302 -24.98 -0.43 -8.78
N THR A 303 -25.90 -1.31 -8.40
CA THR A 303 -25.75 -2.75 -8.61
C THR A 303 -25.67 -3.15 -10.08
N ASP A 304 -26.20 -2.34 -10.99
CA ASP A 304 -26.17 -2.57 -12.43
C ASP A 304 -24.73 -2.37 -13.00
N GLU A 305 -23.84 -1.65 -12.30
CA GLU A 305 -22.45 -1.38 -12.70
C GLU A 305 -21.45 -2.50 -12.33
N PHE A 306 -21.92 -3.67 -11.91
CA PHE A 306 -21.05 -4.77 -11.50
C PHE A 306 -20.09 -5.26 -12.60
N GLU A 307 -20.54 -5.33 -13.86
CA GLU A 307 -19.69 -5.77 -14.97
C GLU A 307 -18.66 -4.70 -15.36
N GLU A 308 -19.03 -3.41 -15.24
CA GLU A 308 -18.10 -2.30 -15.39
C GLU A 308 -17.01 -2.33 -14.28
N LEU A 309 -17.42 -2.58 -13.04
CA LEU A 309 -16.48 -2.75 -11.93
C LEU A 309 -15.54 -3.93 -12.17
N ARG A 310 -16.05 -5.07 -12.66
CA ARG A 310 -15.21 -6.22 -13.03
C ARG A 310 -14.13 -5.82 -14.03
N THR A 311 -14.54 -5.14 -15.10
CA THR A 311 -13.63 -4.70 -16.16
C THR A 311 -12.58 -3.72 -15.62
N ALA A 312 -12.98 -2.80 -14.74
CA ALA A 312 -12.07 -1.86 -14.09
C ALA A 312 -11.06 -2.58 -13.18
N MET A 313 -11.52 -3.53 -12.36
CA MET A 313 -10.66 -4.34 -11.48
C MET A 313 -9.65 -5.19 -12.27
N GLU A 314 -10.08 -5.82 -13.35
CA GLU A 314 -9.19 -6.57 -14.25
C GLU A 314 -8.11 -5.67 -14.85
N LYS A 315 -8.47 -4.47 -15.31
CA LYS A 315 -7.50 -3.49 -15.83
C LYS A 315 -6.54 -2.98 -14.76
N LEU A 316 -7.02 -2.72 -13.54
CA LEU A 316 -6.15 -2.34 -12.42
C LEU A 316 -5.14 -3.44 -12.10
N GLN A 317 -5.59 -4.69 -12.02
CA GLN A 317 -4.73 -5.84 -11.74
C GLN A 317 -3.63 -6.03 -12.80
N LEU A 318 -3.87 -5.60 -14.05
CA LEU A 318 -2.84 -5.61 -15.09
C LEU A 318 -1.63 -4.73 -14.76
N ASN A 319 -1.87 -3.64 -14.01
CA ASN A 319 -0.85 -2.66 -13.63
C ASN A 319 -0.42 -2.81 -12.17
N ASP A 320 -1.09 -3.67 -11.40
CA ASP A 320 -0.84 -3.89 -9.99
C ASP A 320 -0.94 -5.39 -9.66
N ALA A 321 0.19 -6.06 -9.76
CA ALA A 321 0.28 -7.51 -9.55
C ALA A 321 0.01 -7.94 -8.09
N SER A 322 0.01 -7.00 -7.14
CA SER A 322 -0.26 -7.26 -5.72
C SER A 322 -1.76 -7.28 -5.41
N LEU A 323 -2.58 -6.65 -6.25
CA LEU A 323 -4.03 -6.65 -6.11
C LEU A 323 -4.62 -8.01 -6.45
N THR A 324 -5.28 -8.63 -5.49
CA THR A 324 -6.05 -9.86 -5.69
C THR A 324 -7.53 -9.58 -5.49
N PHE A 325 -8.40 -10.19 -6.30
CA PHE A 325 -9.83 -10.04 -6.11
C PHE A 325 -10.59 -11.30 -6.56
N GLU A 326 -11.68 -11.59 -5.88
CA GLU A 326 -12.60 -12.70 -6.15
C GLU A 326 -14.03 -12.19 -6.07
N PRO A 327 -14.95 -12.72 -6.90
CA PRO A 327 -16.36 -12.35 -6.81
C PRO A 327 -16.94 -12.64 -5.42
N GLU A 328 -17.66 -11.68 -4.88
CA GLU A 328 -18.34 -11.78 -3.59
C GLU A 328 -19.77 -11.25 -3.70
N SER A 329 -20.66 -11.73 -2.85
CA SER A 329 -22.02 -11.20 -2.74
C SER A 329 -22.33 -10.82 -1.30
N SER A 330 -22.94 -9.65 -1.13
CA SER A 330 -23.43 -9.15 0.15
C SER A 330 -24.96 -9.06 0.12
N ALA A 331 -25.60 -9.48 1.19
CA ALA A 331 -27.06 -9.34 1.31
C ALA A 331 -27.50 -7.86 1.31
N ALA A 332 -26.64 -6.96 1.78
CA ALA A 332 -26.90 -5.52 1.87
C ALA A 332 -26.49 -4.74 0.62
N LEU A 333 -25.39 -5.13 -0.06
CA LEU A 333 -24.74 -4.36 -1.13
C LEU A 333 -24.85 -5.03 -2.51
N GLY A 334 -25.37 -6.26 -2.61
CA GLY A 334 -25.45 -7.01 -3.86
C GLY A 334 -24.15 -7.67 -4.28
N PHE A 335 -23.83 -7.65 -5.57
CA PHE A 335 -22.63 -8.26 -6.13
C PHE A 335 -21.45 -7.29 -6.10
N GLY A 336 -20.26 -7.80 -5.75
CA GLY A 336 -19.02 -7.06 -5.68
C GLY A 336 -17.83 -7.99 -5.72
N PHE A 337 -16.69 -7.51 -5.20
CA PHE A 337 -15.45 -8.28 -5.16
C PHE A 337 -14.85 -8.24 -3.77
N ARG A 338 -14.41 -9.40 -3.28
CA ARG A 338 -13.49 -9.51 -2.16
C ARG A 338 -12.08 -9.26 -2.64
N CYS A 339 -11.46 -8.19 -2.16
CA CYS A 339 -10.15 -7.74 -2.57
C CYS A 339 -9.12 -7.95 -1.46
N GLY A 340 -7.92 -8.33 -1.85
CA GLY A 340 -6.77 -8.41 -0.97
C GLY A 340 -5.75 -7.32 -1.33
N PHE A 341 -5.25 -6.62 -0.31
CA PHE A 341 -4.36 -5.47 -0.40
C PHE A 341 -3.11 -5.69 0.45
N LEU A 342 -2.03 -4.99 0.12
CA LEU A 342 -0.78 -5.00 0.90
C LEU A 342 -0.96 -4.30 2.24
N GLY A 343 -1.74 -3.22 2.29
CA GLY A 343 -2.03 -2.42 3.47
C GLY A 343 -3.18 -1.45 3.23
N MET A 344 -3.40 -0.53 4.15
CA MET A 344 -4.48 0.47 4.06
C MET A 344 -4.24 1.50 2.98
N LEU A 345 -3.03 2.00 2.85
CA LEU A 345 -2.69 2.97 1.80
C LEU A 345 -2.90 2.36 0.40
N HIS A 346 -2.53 1.08 0.22
CA HIS A 346 -2.78 0.38 -1.02
C HIS A 346 -4.30 0.30 -1.34
N MET A 347 -5.14 -0.01 -0.35
CA MET A 347 -6.60 -0.04 -0.51
C MET A 347 -7.15 1.33 -0.91
N GLU A 348 -6.70 2.40 -0.26
CA GLU A 348 -7.12 3.78 -0.60
C GLU A 348 -6.72 4.17 -2.03
N ILE A 349 -5.49 3.82 -2.44
CA ILE A 349 -5.00 4.09 -3.79
C ILE A 349 -5.84 3.35 -4.84
N VAL A 350 -6.14 2.08 -4.62
CA VAL A 350 -7.02 1.30 -5.52
C VAL A 350 -8.40 1.94 -5.63
N GLN A 351 -8.98 2.38 -4.51
CA GLN A 351 -10.26 3.08 -4.51
C GLN A 351 -10.21 4.39 -5.30
N GLU A 352 -9.22 5.24 -5.06
CA GLU A 352 -9.07 6.51 -5.79
C GLU A 352 -8.81 6.30 -7.28
N ARG A 353 -8.08 5.25 -7.65
CA ARG A 353 -7.85 4.88 -9.04
C ARG A 353 -9.14 4.42 -9.73
N LEU A 354 -9.99 3.64 -9.05
CA LEU A 354 -11.31 3.27 -9.57
C LEU A 354 -12.15 4.51 -9.85
N GLU A 355 -12.13 5.49 -8.95
CA GLU A 355 -12.89 6.73 -9.11
C GLU A 355 -12.32 7.61 -10.23
N ARG A 356 -10.99 7.82 -10.29
CA ARG A 356 -10.37 8.79 -11.23
C ARG A 356 -10.13 8.22 -12.63
N GLU A 357 -9.68 6.95 -12.73
CA GLU A 357 -9.32 6.35 -14.02
C GLU A 357 -10.51 5.68 -14.72
N PHE A 358 -11.51 5.24 -13.96
CA PHE A 358 -12.66 4.48 -14.48
C PHE A 358 -14.01 5.12 -14.21
N ASP A 359 -14.05 6.29 -13.55
CA ASP A 359 -15.30 7.00 -13.16
C ASP A 359 -16.26 6.12 -12.34
N MET A 360 -15.70 5.22 -11.51
CA MET A 360 -16.41 4.23 -10.71
C MET A 360 -16.44 4.63 -9.25
N THR A 361 -17.61 4.99 -8.74
CA THR A 361 -17.79 5.21 -7.31
C THR A 361 -18.09 3.89 -6.60
N VAL A 362 -17.29 3.52 -5.61
CA VAL A 362 -17.39 2.23 -4.92
C VAL A 362 -17.62 2.37 -3.42
N ILE A 363 -18.19 1.33 -2.83
CA ILE A 363 -18.37 1.16 -1.38
C ILE A 363 -17.38 0.10 -0.91
N ASN A 364 -16.51 0.48 0.02
CA ASN A 364 -15.62 -0.47 0.69
C ASN A 364 -16.27 -0.97 1.99
N THR A 365 -16.18 -2.27 2.22
CA THR A 365 -16.55 -2.85 3.52
C THR A 365 -15.45 -2.56 4.55
N VAL A 366 -15.75 -2.84 5.81
CA VAL A 366 -14.75 -2.75 6.89
C VAL A 366 -13.55 -3.64 6.55
N PRO A 367 -12.32 -3.10 6.51
CA PRO A 367 -11.13 -3.90 6.25
C PRO A 367 -10.92 -4.94 7.35
N ASN A 368 -10.47 -6.12 6.95
CA ASN A 368 -10.13 -7.21 7.86
C ASN A 368 -8.76 -7.78 7.49
N VAL A 369 -8.13 -8.44 8.46
CA VAL A 369 -6.94 -9.25 8.21
C VAL A 369 -7.34 -10.70 7.97
N SER A 370 -6.40 -11.53 7.54
CA SER A 370 -6.61 -12.98 7.41
C SER A 370 -6.48 -13.65 8.77
N TYR A 371 -7.47 -14.43 9.18
CA TYR A 371 -7.46 -15.19 10.43
C TYR A 371 -7.38 -16.69 10.16
N HIS A 372 -6.81 -17.46 11.08
CA HIS A 372 -6.83 -18.91 11.07
C HIS A 372 -7.84 -19.43 12.11
N ALA A 373 -8.94 -19.99 11.66
CA ALA A 373 -9.96 -20.58 12.52
C ALA A 373 -9.77 -22.11 12.57
N PHE A 374 -9.57 -22.66 13.75
CA PHE A 374 -9.47 -24.09 13.98
C PHE A 374 -10.81 -24.61 14.46
N THR A 375 -11.32 -25.62 13.77
CA THR A 375 -12.57 -26.28 14.13
C THR A 375 -12.30 -27.44 15.08
N LYS A 376 -13.31 -27.81 15.87
CA LYS A 376 -13.27 -29.01 16.77
C LYS A 376 -13.02 -30.33 16.03
N LYS A 377 -13.13 -30.32 14.70
CA LYS A 377 -12.80 -31.46 13.84
C LYS A 377 -11.32 -31.49 13.43
N GLY A 378 -10.52 -30.50 13.88
CA GLY A 378 -9.10 -30.40 13.53
C GLY A 378 -8.84 -29.77 12.15
N GLU A 379 -9.85 -29.17 11.50
CA GLU A 379 -9.70 -28.46 10.24
C GLU A 379 -9.28 -27.01 10.48
N MET A 380 -8.25 -26.52 9.82
CA MET A 380 -7.90 -25.10 9.76
C MET A 380 -8.64 -24.46 8.58
N ARG A 381 -9.35 -23.37 8.83
CA ARG A 381 -10.01 -22.54 7.81
C ARG A 381 -9.43 -21.14 7.84
N ILE A 382 -9.07 -20.63 6.68
CA ILE A 382 -8.65 -19.24 6.52
C ILE A 382 -9.91 -18.39 6.43
N VAL A 383 -10.02 -17.38 7.30
CA VAL A 383 -11.17 -16.48 7.40
C VAL A 383 -10.72 -15.07 7.01
N ASN A 384 -11.04 -14.68 5.79
CA ASN A 384 -10.77 -13.35 5.25
C ASN A 384 -12.00 -12.44 5.34
N ASN A 385 -13.20 -13.02 5.50
CA ASN A 385 -14.45 -12.32 5.66
C ASN A 385 -15.10 -12.72 7.00
N PRO A 386 -15.59 -11.79 7.82
CA PRO A 386 -16.31 -12.12 9.06
C PRO A 386 -17.51 -13.06 8.86
N SER A 387 -18.10 -13.07 7.64
CA SER A 387 -19.22 -13.96 7.33
C SER A 387 -18.83 -15.44 7.23
N ASP A 388 -17.55 -15.72 6.94
CA ASP A 388 -17.01 -17.08 6.79
C ASP A 388 -16.58 -17.68 8.14
N MET A 389 -16.73 -16.93 9.23
CA MET A 389 -16.39 -17.37 10.57
C MET A 389 -17.21 -18.62 10.97
N PRO A 390 -16.59 -19.73 11.37
CA PRO A 390 -17.30 -20.89 11.87
C PRO A 390 -18.17 -20.53 13.07
N GLY A 391 -19.32 -21.21 13.19
CA GLY A 391 -20.22 -20.99 14.32
C GLY A 391 -19.54 -21.31 15.67
N PRO A 392 -20.00 -20.71 16.79
CA PRO A 392 -19.38 -20.89 18.11
C PRO A 392 -19.31 -22.37 18.55
N ASN A 393 -20.22 -23.21 18.03
CA ASN A 393 -20.25 -24.63 18.35
C ASN A 393 -19.20 -25.46 17.59
N GLU A 394 -18.75 -24.96 16.44
CA GLU A 394 -17.76 -25.61 15.58
C GLU A 394 -16.35 -25.13 15.86
N LEU A 395 -16.21 -23.90 16.34
CA LEU A 395 -14.94 -23.23 16.60
C LEU A 395 -14.27 -23.81 17.84
N GLU A 396 -13.00 -24.15 17.76
CA GLU A 396 -12.14 -24.52 18.86
C GLU A 396 -11.25 -23.36 19.29
N SER A 397 -10.50 -22.79 18.33
CA SER A 397 -9.65 -21.62 18.56
C SER A 397 -9.55 -20.78 17.30
N ILE A 398 -9.12 -19.54 17.47
CA ILE A 398 -8.83 -18.62 16.36
C ILE A 398 -7.47 -17.96 16.59
N GLU A 399 -6.70 -17.82 15.53
CA GLU A 399 -5.42 -17.13 15.53
C GLU A 399 -5.50 -15.88 14.67
N GLU A 400 -4.86 -14.82 15.13
CA GLU A 400 -4.70 -13.55 14.40
C GLU A 400 -3.25 -13.31 14.00
N PRO A 401 -2.99 -12.62 12.89
CA PRO A 401 -1.64 -12.27 12.47
C PRO A 401 -1.03 -11.24 13.40
N TYR A 402 0.21 -11.46 13.79
CA TYR A 402 1.03 -10.56 14.59
C TYR A 402 2.14 -9.95 13.74
N ILE A 403 2.52 -8.74 14.12
CA ILE A 403 3.61 -7.99 13.51
C ILE A 403 4.65 -7.62 14.56
N HIS A 404 5.88 -7.47 14.09
CA HIS A 404 6.93 -6.75 14.77
C HIS A 404 6.89 -5.31 14.27
N ALA A 405 6.54 -4.39 15.16
CA ALA A 405 6.39 -2.97 14.88
C ALA A 405 7.57 -2.20 15.42
N GLN A 406 8.17 -1.34 14.61
CA GLN A 406 9.28 -0.47 14.92
C GLN A 406 8.82 0.99 14.83
N ILE A 407 9.00 1.74 15.89
CA ILE A 407 8.60 3.14 15.98
C ILE A 407 9.81 3.96 16.41
N ILE A 408 10.19 4.95 15.61
CA ILE A 408 11.20 5.93 15.99
C ILE A 408 10.51 7.26 16.26
N THR A 409 10.76 7.85 17.41
CA THR A 409 10.14 9.12 17.82
C THR A 409 11.09 9.95 18.68
N LYS A 410 10.73 11.21 18.95
CA LYS A 410 11.45 12.03 19.93
C LYS A 410 11.16 11.57 21.37
N SER A 411 12.14 11.76 22.25
CA SER A 411 12.05 11.38 23.66
C SER A 411 10.81 11.93 24.38
N ASP A 412 10.35 13.12 24.02
CA ASP A 412 9.14 13.77 24.58
C ASP A 412 7.85 12.99 24.31
N PHE A 413 7.82 12.20 23.24
CA PHE A 413 6.61 11.47 22.82
C PHE A 413 6.61 9.99 23.18
N VAL A 414 7.65 9.49 23.85
CA VAL A 414 7.76 8.08 24.28
C VAL A 414 6.55 7.64 25.12
N GLY A 415 6.16 8.45 26.10
CA GLY A 415 5.00 8.13 26.96
C GLY A 415 3.67 8.00 26.19
N PRO A 416 3.27 9.01 25.40
CA PRO A 416 2.07 8.94 24.56
C PRO A 416 2.10 7.77 23.55
N VAL A 417 3.22 7.53 22.88
CA VAL A 417 3.39 6.41 21.93
C VAL A 417 3.28 5.06 22.64
N MET A 418 3.95 4.92 23.79
CA MET A 418 3.84 3.72 24.61
C MET A 418 2.37 3.43 25.00
N SER A 419 1.64 4.44 25.47
CA SER A 419 0.23 4.30 25.83
C SER A 419 -0.61 3.85 24.63
N LEU A 420 -0.42 4.47 23.47
CA LEU A 420 -1.13 4.09 22.25
C LEU A 420 -0.89 2.61 21.87
N CYS A 421 0.38 2.18 21.89
CA CYS A 421 0.72 0.79 21.54
C CYS A 421 0.13 -0.22 22.54
N LEU A 422 0.15 0.09 23.83
CA LEU A 422 -0.45 -0.77 24.87
C LEU A 422 -1.98 -0.84 24.72
N ASP A 423 -2.64 0.28 24.42
CA ASP A 423 -4.10 0.31 24.16
C ASP A 423 -4.47 -0.54 22.94
N LYS A 424 -3.56 -0.67 21.98
CA LYS A 424 -3.67 -1.52 20.79
C LYS A 424 -3.10 -2.94 21.01
N ARG A 425 -3.08 -3.42 22.24
CA ARG A 425 -2.63 -4.77 22.63
C ARG A 425 -1.16 -5.06 22.29
N GLY A 426 -0.35 -4.03 22.13
CA GLY A 426 1.08 -4.15 21.84
C GLY A 426 1.86 -4.68 23.04
N ILE A 427 2.82 -5.55 22.78
CA ILE A 427 3.77 -6.10 23.75
C ILE A 427 5.11 -5.43 23.51
N VAL A 428 5.59 -4.66 24.47
CA VAL A 428 6.90 -4.00 24.41
C VAL A 428 7.99 -5.05 24.33
N LYS A 429 8.91 -4.93 23.38
CA LYS A 429 10.08 -5.79 23.23
C LYS A 429 11.36 -5.08 23.62
N ASN A 430 11.55 -3.89 23.08
CA ASN A 430 12.78 -3.14 23.30
C ASN A 430 12.52 -1.63 23.24
N GLN A 431 13.39 -0.87 23.88
CA GLN A 431 13.46 0.58 23.78
C GLN A 431 14.92 0.99 23.81
N VAL A 432 15.39 1.63 22.74
CA VAL A 432 16.77 2.06 22.56
C VAL A 432 16.81 3.55 22.28
N TYR A 433 17.67 4.27 22.96
CA TYR A 433 17.97 5.66 22.64
C TYR A 433 19.02 5.69 21.53
N LEU A 434 18.60 6.08 20.33
CA LEU A 434 19.49 6.26 19.19
C LEU A 434 20.37 7.50 19.37
N THR A 435 19.77 8.56 19.92
CA THR A 435 20.45 9.80 20.33
C THR A 435 19.84 10.30 21.64
N THR A 436 20.32 11.42 22.16
CA THR A 436 19.73 12.06 23.35
C THR A 436 18.26 12.41 23.18
N ASP A 437 17.83 12.67 21.94
CA ASP A 437 16.50 13.17 21.59
C ASP A 437 15.64 12.14 20.85
N ARG A 438 16.22 11.04 20.34
CA ARG A 438 15.51 10.04 19.54
C ARG A 438 15.53 8.67 20.17
N VAL A 439 14.38 8.04 20.18
CA VAL A 439 14.14 6.73 20.78
C VAL A 439 13.49 5.81 19.77
N GLU A 440 14.06 4.64 19.60
CA GLU A 440 13.47 3.52 18.91
C GLU A 440 12.73 2.65 19.92
N MET A 441 11.48 2.32 19.59
CA MET A 441 10.61 1.46 20.38
C MET A 441 10.13 0.30 19.52
N THR A 442 10.32 -0.92 19.98
CA THR A 442 9.86 -2.12 19.26
C THR A 442 8.76 -2.83 20.02
N PHE A 443 7.74 -3.25 19.28
CA PHE A 443 6.55 -3.92 19.81
C PHE A 443 6.23 -5.16 18.99
N GLU A 444 5.62 -6.14 19.62
CA GLU A 444 4.83 -7.17 18.93
C GLU A 444 3.35 -6.86 19.15
N MET A 445 2.59 -6.74 18.07
CA MET A 445 1.19 -6.36 18.17
C MET A 445 0.33 -7.01 17.07
N PRO A 446 -0.98 -7.17 17.30
CA PRO A 446 -1.86 -7.72 16.29
C PRO A 446 -1.99 -6.79 15.09
N LEU A 447 -1.87 -7.34 13.88
CA LEU A 447 -2.03 -6.57 12.65
C LEU A 447 -3.39 -5.88 12.57
N ALA A 448 -4.46 -6.54 13.05
CA ALA A 448 -5.80 -5.98 13.03
C ALA A 448 -5.94 -4.65 13.79
N GLU A 449 -5.10 -4.41 14.81
CA GLU A 449 -5.16 -3.19 15.62
C GLU A 449 -4.50 -1.98 14.95
N ILE A 450 -3.67 -2.20 13.91
CA ILE A 450 -3.01 -1.11 13.18
C ILE A 450 -3.75 -0.71 11.89
N VAL A 451 -4.63 -1.59 11.39
CA VAL A 451 -5.29 -1.43 10.10
C VAL A 451 -6.22 -0.20 10.06
N PHE A 452 -6.81 0.23 11.16
CA PHE A 452 -7.83 1.28 11.13
C PHE A 452 -7.27 2.70 11.32
N ASP A 453 -6.83 3.01 12.52
CA ASP A 453 -6.59 4.40 12.95
C ASP A 453 -5.21 4.62 13.57
N PHE A 454 -4.43 3.55 13.66
CA PHE A 454 -3.18 3.57 14.41
C PHE A 454 -2.18 4.59 13.86
N TYR A 455 -1.98 4.64 12.54
CA TYR A 455 -1.02 5.53 11.92
C TYR A 455 -1.40 7.01 12.10
N ASP A 456 -2.66 7.35 11.91
CA ASP A 456 -3.17 8.72 12.08
C ASP A 456 -3.07 9.17 13.54
N ARG A 457 -3.41 8.29 14.48
CA ARG A 457 -3.23 8.55 15.90
C ARG A 457 -1.76 8.71 16.29
N LEU A 458 -0.90 7.82 15.80
CA LEU A 458 0.53 7.89 16.04
C LEU A 458 1.09 9.24 15.56
N LYS A 459 0.73 9.64 14.34
CA LYS A 459 1.12 10.92 13.75
C LYS A 459 0.61 12.12 14.57
N THR A 460 -0.64 12.05 15.02
CA THR A 460 -1.26 13.12 15.82
C THR A 460 -0.60 13.28 17.18
N ILE A 461 -0.44 12.20 17.95
CA ILE A 461 0.13 12.26 19.31
C ILE A 461 1.62 12.63 19.31
N SER A 462 2.33 12.27 18.25
CA SER A 462 3.75 12.60 18.07
C SER A 462 3.97 13.93 17.34
N ARG A 463 2.92 14.65 16.96
CA ARG A 463 2.99 15.87 16.13
C ARG A 463 3.77 15.68 14.83
N GLY A 464 3.68 14.47 14.24
CA GLY A 464 4.39 14.10 13.03
C GLY A 464 5.84 13.68 13.23
N TYR A 465 6.33 13.57 14.47
CA TYR A 465 7.71 13.16 14.77
C TYR A 465 7.90 11.65 14.94
N ALA A 466 6.85 10.84 14.85
CA ALA A 466 6.97 9.40 14.89
C ALA A 466 6.93 8.80 13.50
N SER A 467 7.93 8.02 13.16
CA SER A 467 7.91 7.11 12.01
C SER A 467 7.55 5.71 12.47
N PHE A 468 6.95 4.94 11.59
CA PHE A 468 6.43 3.62 11.85
C PHE A 468 6.74 2.68 10.70
N ASP A 469 7.24 1.50 11.04
CA ASP A 469 7.43 0.39 10.12
C ASP A 469 7.08 -0.93 10.79
N TYR A 470 6.76 -1.97 10.01
CA TYR A 470 6.40 -3.26 10.55
C TYR A 470 6.65 -4.41 9.59
N HIS A 471 6.84 -5.61 10.13
CA HIS A 471 6.87 -6.85 9.36
C HIS A 471 6.10 -7.97 10.07
N PRO A 472 5.49 -8.91 9.32
CA PRO A 472 4.75 -10.02 9.88
C PRO A 472 5.67 -10.99 10.64
N ILE A 473 5.19 -11.50 11.79
CA ILE A 473 5.92 -12.49 12.60
C ILE A 473 5.12 -13.78 12.84
N GLY A 474 4.04 -13.99 12.07
CA GLY A 474 3.21 -15.19 12.15
C GLY A 474 1.88 -14.97 12.86
N TYR A 475 1.27 -16.06 13.32
CA TYR A 475 -0.07 -16.07 13.90
C TYR A 475 -0.02 -16.46 15.36
N ARG A 476 -0.94 -15.92 16.17
CA ARG A 476 -1.09 -16.25 17.60
C ARG A 476 -2.55 -16.41 17.96
N ALA A 477 -2.83 -17.35 18.86
CA ALA A 477 -4.17 -17.58 19.39
C ALA A 477 -4.69 -16.31 20.11
N SER A 478 -5.96 -15.98 19.85
CA SER A 478 -6.60 -14.79 20.40
C SER A 478 -8.08 -15.01 20.68
N HIS A 479 -8.63 -14.22 21.59
CA HIS A 479 -10.06 -14.25 21.96
C HIS A 479 -10.89 -13.33 21.07
N LEU A 480 -10.99 -13.67 19.79
CA LEU A 480 -11.75 -12.91 18.81
C LEU A 480 -13.22 -13.33 18.79
N ILE A 481 -14.08 -12.36 18.52
CA ILE A 481 -15.51 -12.55 18.34
C ILE A 481 -16.00 -11.78 17.12
N LYS A 482 -17.08 -12.27 16.52
CA LYS A 482 -17.77 -11.56 15.46
C LYS A 482 -18.71 -10.52 16.04
N LEU A 483 -18.52 -9.26 15.67
CA LEU A 483 -19.43 -8.15 15.96
C LEU A 483 -20.31 -7.92 14.73
N ASP A 484 -21.60 -8.07 14.88
CA ASP A 484 -22.60 -7.83 13.84
C ASP A 484 -23.33 -6.52 14.09
N ILE A 485 -23.51 -5.73 13.03
CA ILE A 485 -24.33 -4.51 13.03
C ILE A 485 -25.68 -4.81 12.39
N MET A 486 -26.76 -4.47 13.11
CA MET A 486 -28.13 -4.72 12.69
C MET A 486 -28.89 -3.41 12.53
N LEU A 487 -29.60 -3.24 11.45
CA LEU A 487 -30.52 -2.14 11.19
C LEU A 487 -31.96 -2.66 11.16
N ASN A 488 -32.77 -2.22 12.10
CA ASN A 488 -34.17 -2.70 12.28
C ASN A 488 -34.33 -4.21 12.49
N GLY A 489 -33.25 -4.92 12.83
CA GLY A 489 -33.24 -6.36 13.01
C GLY A 489 -32.60 -7.12 11.85
N ASP A 490 -32.32 -6.45 10.74
CA ASP A 490 -31.63 -7.02 9.58
C ASP A 490 -30.12 -6.79 9.73
N GLN A 491 -29.33 -7.83 9.55
CA GLN A 491 -27.87 -7.77 9.63
C GLN A 491 -27.30 -7.05 8.40
N VAL A 492 -26.36 -6.14 8.63
CA VAL A 492 -25.57 -5.49 7.58
C VAL A 492 -24.18 -6.11 7.60
N ASP A 493 -24.00 -7.14 6.78
CA ASP A 493 -22.77 -7.94 6.69
C ASP A 493 -21.52 -7.10 6.35
N ALA A 494 -21.68 -6.08 5.51
CA ALA A 494 -20.62 -5.13 5.15
C ALA A 494 -20.04 -4.33 6.34
N LEU A 495 -20.78 -4.25 7.46
CA LEU A 495 -20.35 -3.59 8.69
C LEU A 495 -19.94 -4.57 9.79
N SER A 496 -19.96 -5.87 9.52
CA SER A 496 -19.51 -6.91 10.46
C SER A 496 -18.00 -6.91 10.56
N ALA A 497 -17.45 -7.13 11.75
CA ALA A 497 -16.00 -7.18 12.01
C ALA A 497 -15.63 -8.30 12.99
N LEU A 498 -14.41 -8.84 12.82
CA LEU A 498 -13.78 -9.71 13.80
C LEU A 498 -12.92 -8.85 14.72
N ILE A 499 -13.20 -8.87 16.01
CA ILE A 499 -12.56 -8.00 16.99
C ILE A 499 -12.26 -8.75 18.30
N HIS A 500 -11.29 -8.23 19.03
CA HIS A 500 -11.00 -8.77 20.37
C HIS A 500 -12.19 -8.55 21.32
N ARG A 501 -12.49 -9.55 22.11
CA ARG A 501 -13.68 -9.57 22.98
C ARG A 501 -13.77 -8.38 23.94
N GLU A 502 -12.63 -7.92 24.44
CA GLU A 502 -12.56 -6.80 25.38
C GLU A 502 -12.95 -5.47 24.72
N ASN A 503 -12.62 -5.28 23.45
CA ASN A 503 -12.88 -4.05 22.70
C ASN A 503 -14.29 -4.00 22.07
N ALA A 504 -15.04 -5.11 22.13
CA ALA A 504 -16.30 -5.26 21.40
C ALA A 504 -17.38 -4.27 21.80
N PHE A 505 -17.52 -4.00 23.11
CA PHE A 505 -18.54 -3.08 23.64
C PHE A 505 -18.27 -1.64 23.18
N ASP A 506 -17.05 -1.18 23.37
CA ASP A 506 -16.68 0.20 23.05
C ASP A 506 -16.72 0.47 21.54
N LEU A 507 -16.22 -0.46 20.73
CA LEU A 507 -16.30 -0.36 19.27
C LEU A 507 -17.77 -0.40 18.81
N GLY A 508 -18.56 -1.33 19.29
CA GLY A 508 -19.98 -1.45 18.92
C GLY A 508 -20.78 -0.19 19.29
N LYS A 509 -20.48 0.43 20.44
CA LYS A 509 -21.11 1.69 20.87
C LYS A 509 -20.71 2.85 19.96
N ARG A 510 -19.41 2.98 19.60
CA ARG A 510 -18.92 4.03 18.70
C ARG A 510 -19.54 3.89 17.32
N ILE A 511 -19.54 2.70 16.73
CA ILE A 511 -20.19 2.42 15.44
C ILE A 511 -21.68 2.82 15.47
N CYS A 512 -22.44 2.35 16.45
CA CYS A 512 -23.86 2.70 16.58
C CYS A 512 -24.10 4.21 16.69
N SER A 513 -23.26 4.91 17.45
CA SER A 513 -23.35 6.37 17.63
C SER A 513 -23.03 7.12 16.33
N LYS A 514 -22.00 6.72 15.61
CA LYS A 514 -21.60 7.34 14.32
C LYS A 514 -22.67 7.08 13.25
N LEU A 515 -23.17 5.86 13.12
CA LEU A 515 -24.26 5.51 12.20
C LEU A 515 -25.54 6.31 12.50
N ARG A 516 -25.86 6.55 13.78
CA ARG A 516 -27.00 7.38 14.15
C ARG A 516 -26.88 8.82 13.65
N GLN A 517 -25.69 9.37 13.56
CA GLN A 517 -25.46 10.73 13.06
C GLN A 517 -25.59 10.80 11.54
N LEU A 518 -25.17 9.77 10.83
CA LEU A 518 -25.04 9.75 9.39
C LEU A 518 -26.29 9.22 8.67
N ILE A 519 -27.00 8.25 9.27
CA ILE A 519 -28.21 7.72 8.66
C ILE A 519 -29.33 8.79 8.73
N PRO A 520 -29.89 9.22 7.58
CA PRO A 520 -30.90 10.25 7.55
C PRO A 520 -32.21 9.76 8.21
N ARG A 521 -32.94 10.68 8.82
CA ARG A 521 -34.25 10.38 9.40
C ARG A 521 -35.22 9.97 8.31
N GLN A 522 -35.85 8.82 8.48
CA GLN A 522 -36.88 8.30 7.58
C GLN A 522 -38.28 8.41 8.21
N GLN A 523 -39.31 7.89 7.52
CA GLN A 523 -40.70 7.93 7.97
C GLN A 523 -40.96 7.01 9.19
N PHE A 524 -40.00 6.15 9.54
CA PHE A 524 -40.05 5.22 10.68
C PHE A 524 -38.77 5.30 11.51
N ASP A 525 -38.84 4.80 12.76
CA ASP A 525 -37.67 4.76 13.64
C ASP A 525 -36.73 3.64 13.15
N ILE A 526 -35.43 3.95 13.03
CA ILE A 526 -34.40 2.99 12.67
C ILE A 526 -33.66 2.60 13.94
N ALA A 527 -33.75 1.33 14.31
CA ALA A 527 -32.96 0.77 15.40
C ALA A 527 -31.61 0.31 14.86
N ILE A 528 -30.53 0.87 15.38
CA ILE A 528 -29.15 0.49 15.10
C ILE A 528 -28.67 -0.33 16.28
N GLN A 529 -28.21 -1.55 16.07
CA GLN A 529 -27.81 -2.45 17.14
C GLN A 529 -26.47 -3.10 16.80
N ALA A 530 -25.57 -3.17 17.75
CA ALA A 530 -24.38 -3.99 17.68
C ALA A 530 -24.60 -5.26 18.53
N SER A 531 -24.32 -6.43 17.97
CA SER A 531 -24.58 -7.71 18.61
C SER A 531 -23.41 -8.69 18.48
N ILE A 532 -23.30 -9.58 19.44
CA ILE A 532 -22.41 -10.73 19.45
C ILE A 532 -23.30 -11.96 19.43
N GLY A 533 -23.44 -12.59 18.25
CA GLY A 533 -24.44 -13.62 18.06
C GLY A 533 -25.84 -13.07 18.34
N VAL A 534 -26.57 -13.69 19.27
CA VAL A 534 -27.92 -13.25 19.63
C VAL A 534 -27.96 -12.11 20.68
N LYS A 535 -26.83 -11.78 21.30
CA LYS A 535 -26.76 -10.80 22.36
C LYS A 535 -26.48 -9.40 21.85
N VAL A 536 -27.43 -8.49 21.97
CA VAL A 536 -27.22 -7.05 21.68
C VAL A 536 -26.39 -6.43 22.80
N ILE A 537 -25.26 -5.81 22.43
CA ILE A 537 -24.33 -5.15 23.37
C ILE A 537 -24.44 -3.63 23.33
N ALA A 538 -24.81 -3.04 22.19
CA ALA A 538 -25.04 -1.60 22.07
C ALA A 538 -26.27 -1.33 21.19
N ARG A 539 -26.98 -0.23 21.47
CA ARG A 539 -28.15 0.17 20.70
C ARG A 539 -28.30 1.68 20.64
N GLU A 540 -28.57 2.17 19.44
CA GLU A 540 -28.96 3.55 19.17
C GLU A 540 -30.24 3.58 18.31
N THR A 541 -30.88 4.74 18.21
CA THR A 541 -32.12 4.86 17.43
C THR A 541 -32.16 6.19 16.69
N VAL A 542 -32.29 6.14 15.35
CA VAL A 542 -32.61 7.31 14.53
C VAL A 542 -34.14 7.51 14.59
N LYS A 543 -34.58 8.63 15.17
CA LYS A 543 -36.01 8.92 15.33
C LYS A 543 -36.64 9.27 13.97
N ALA A 544 -37.84 8.73 13.71
CA ALA A 544 -38.61 9.04 12.52
C ALA A 544 -38.89 10.54 12.36
N LEU A 545 -39.06 10.97 11.10
CA LEU A 545 -39.64 12.27 10.79
C LEU A 545 -41.05 12.36 11.39
N ARG A 546 -41.31 13.39 12.18
CA ARG A 546 -42.62 13.62 12.79
C ARG A 546 -43.34 14.71 11.98
N LYS A 547 -44.46 14.36 11.39
CA LYS A 547 -45.47 15.34 10.98
C LYS A 547 -46.35 15.62 12.23
N ASP A 548 -46.52 16.87 12.61
CA ASP A 548 -47.46 17.23 13.68
C ASP A 548 -48.89 17.03 13.16
N VAL A 549 -49.42 15.81 13.40
CA VAL A 549 -50.80 15.47 12.99
C VAL A 549 -51.87 16.09 13.90
N THR A 550 -51.42 16.73 15.00
CA THR A 550 -52.27 17.37 16.00
C THR A 550 -52.33 18.88 15.83
N ALA A 551 -51.51 19.50 14.97
CA ALA A 551 -51.42 20.96 14.76
C ALA A 551 -52.79 21.59 14.37
N LYS A 552 -53.66 20.83 13.65
CA LYS A 552 -54.98 21.29 13.24
C LYS A 552 -56.11 20.94 14.21
N CYS A 553 -55.76 20.37 15.42
CA CYS A 553 -56.76 20.05 16.42
C CYS A 553 -56.91 21.24 17.39
N TYR A 554 -57.84 22.13 17.06
CA TYR A 554 -58.24 23.23 17.95
C TYR A 554 -59.10 22.72 19.10
N GLY A 555 -58.85 23.13 20.35
CA GLY A 555 -59.62 22.78 21.53
C GLY A 555 -59.26 21.44 22.18
N GLY A 556 -59.82 21.20 23.38
CA GLY A 556 -59.45 20.12 24.29
C GLY A 556 -59.87 18.69 23.94
N ASP A 557 -60.12 18.34 22.67
CA ASP A 557 -60.51 16.98 22.27
C ASP A 557 -59.31 16.02 22.36
N ILE A 558 -59.07 15.54 23.58
CA ILE A 558 -58.01 14.59 23.92
C ILE A 558 -58.19 13.28 23.17
N SER A 559 -59.46 12.83 22.97
CA SER A 559 -59.77 11.57 22.29
C SER A 559 -59.37 11.56 20.85
N ARG A 560 -59.62 12.68 20.14
CA ARG A 560 -59.25 12.85 18.73
C ARG A 560 -57.71 12.93 18.55
N LYS A 561 -57.02 13.67 19.45
CA LYS A 561 -55.55 13.73 19.47
C LYS A 561 -54.94 12.35 19.65
N ARG A 562 -55.46 11.58 20.59
CA ARG A 562 -54.99 10.21 20.87
C ARG A 562 -55.21 9.28 19.67
N LYS A 563 -56.40 9.30 19.03
CA LYS A 563 -56.70 8.50 17.83
C LYS A 563 -55.76 8.85 16.65
N LEU A 564 -55.45 10.13 16.45
CA LEU A 564 -54.55 10.56 15.37
C LEU A 564 -53.10 10.10 15.63
N LEU A 565 -52.64 10.17 16.88
CA LEU A 565 -51.31 9.68 17.30
C LEU A 565 -51.24 8.15 17.17
N GLU A 566 -52.26 7.41 17.55
CA GLU A 566 -52.34 5.96 17.41
C GLU A 566 -52.35 5.55 15.91
N LYS A 567 -53.12 6.26 15.07
CA LYS A 567 -53.11 6.03 13.60
C LYS A 567 -51.74 6.28 12.98
N GLN A 568 -51.04 7.36 13.44
CA GLN A 568 -49.68 7.65 13.01
C GLN A 568 -48.72 6.55 13.45
N LYS A 569 -48.82 6.06 14.71
CA LYS A 569 -47.98 4.97 15.22
C LYS A 569 -48.20 3.67 14.45
N LYS A 570 -49.46 3.31 14.15
CA LYS A 570 -49.78 2.13 13.32
C LYS A 570 -49.24 2.27 11.88
N GLY A 571 -49.35 3.44 11.26
CA GLY A 571 -48.82 3.73 9.94
C GLY A 571 -47.29 3.58 9.88
N LYS A 572 -46.59 4.14 10.88
CA LYS A 572 -45.13 3.99 11.00
C LYS A 572 -44.70 2.53 11.20
N LYS A 573 -45.45 1.75 12.02
CA LYS A 573 -45.18 0.32 12.18
C LYS A 573 -45.33 -0.46 10.89
N LYS A 574 -46.35 -0.13 10.07
CA LYS A 574 -46.56 -0.75 8.75
C LYS A 574 -45.49 -0.36 7.73
N MET A 575 -45.04 0.92 7.73
CA MET A 575 -43.95 1.39 6.87
C MET A 575 -42.62 0.73 7.22
N ARG A 576 -42.34 0.50 8.51
CA ARG A 576 -41.15 -0.22 8.97
C ARG A 576 -41.11 -1.67 8.46
N GLN A 577 -42.24 -2.33 8.26
CA GLN A 577 -42.31 -3.71 7.75
C GLN A 577 -42.07 -3.83 6.24
N VAL A 578 -42.15 -2.73 5.51
CA VAL A 578 -42.08 -2.70 4.04
C VAL A 578 -40.89 -1.90 3.54
N GLY A 579 -40.33 -1.01 4.35
CA GLY A 579 -39.23 -0.12 3.92
C GLY A 579 -37.87 -0.70 4.26
N ASN A 580 -37.00 -0.81 3.26
CA ASN A 580 -35.57 -1.04 3.48
C ASN A 580 -34.92 0.23 4.03
N VAL A 581 -33.91 0.07 4.88
CA VAL A 581 -33.14 1.19 5.39
C VAL A 581 -32.05 1.52 4.37
N GLU A 582 -32.12 2.71 3.76
CA GLU A 582 -31.05 3.23 2.94
C GLU A 582 -29.88 3.67 3.83
N VAL A 583 -28.73 3.05 3.64
CA VAL A 583 -27.48 3.40 4.33
C VAL A 583 -26.66 4.20 3.33
N PRO A 584 -26.40 5.51 3.60
CA PRO A 584 -25.58 6.31 2.69
C PRO A 584 -24.14 5.80 2.67
N GLN A 585 -23.45 5.92 1.53
CA GLN A 585 -22.04 5.53 1.36
C GLN A 585 -21.15 6.13 2.44
N GLN A 586 -21.39 7.39 2.82
CA GLN A 586 -20.66 8.06 3.89
C GLN A 586 -20.72 7.33 5.24
N ALA A 587 -21.76 6.53 5.49
CA ALA A 587 -21.88 5.76 6.72
C ALA A 587 -20.90 4.57 6.75
N PHE A 588 -20.64 3.94 5.61
CA PHE A 588 -19.62 2.89 5.50
C PHE A 588 -18.23 3.47 5.69
N MET A 589 -17.93 4.57 4.99
CA MET A 589 -16.63 5.26 5.10
C MET A 589 -16.36 5.80 6.51
N ALA A 590 -17.40 6.29 7.19
CA ALA A 590 -17.25 6.85 8.53
C ALA A 590 -17.05 5.79 9.63
N VAL A 591 -17.48 4.55 9.39
CA VAL A 591 -17.14 3.42 10.28
C VAL A 591 -15.65 3.09 10.19
N LEU A 592 -14.99 3.40 9.06
CA LEU A 592 -13.54 3.25 8.89
C LEU A 592 -12.75 4.34 9.64
N LYS A 593 -13.36 5.53 9.88
CA LYS A 593 -12.77 6.70 10.57
C LYS A 593 -13.52 6.96 11.87
N LEU A 594 -13.38 6.07 12.86
CA LEU A 594 -14.14 6.11 14.10
C LEU A 594 -13.67 7.15 15.14
N ASP A 595 -12.59 7.88 14.87
CA ASP A 595 -11.89 8.69 15.88
C ASP A 595 -12.09 10.22 15.79
N ASP A 596 -13.14 10.69 15.15
CA ASP A 596 -13.54 12.11 15.23
C ASP A 596 -14.67 12.32 16.27
#